data_0a95c53ca86041384a5037035a371973
#
_entry.id   0a95c53ca86041384a5037035a371973
#
_cell.length_a   1.000
_cell.length_b   1.000
_cell.length_c   1.000
_cell.angle_alpha   90.00
_cell.angle_beta   90.00
_cell.angle_gamma   90.00
#
_symmetry.space_group_name_H-M   'P 1'
#
loop_
_entity.id
_entity.type
_entity.pdbx_description
1 polymer ?
#
loop_
_entity_poly.entity_id
_entity_poly.type
_entity_poly.pdbx_seq_one_letter_code
_entity_poly.pdbx_strand_id
1 'polypeptide(L)'
;MAKGTAKGAAKRGKIKAEEPASPADASPRLPAGRHGLPREFITQNQRERIITALVDTVAERGYNATTVAHITKAASVSRRTFYEHFADKEACFLAAYEMVADHIRASMGAAAKSFGEWPQQVRAALATMLRFLASEPELARLCMVEPVAAGGEIAARHRATMQDFVRILKAGRPEHSGERPLPEATEETLVGGIVSLIVREISAGRSAELEKLLPDLVELILSPYLGTEEAERLARTDAAPTAD
;
A
#
# COMPACT_ATOMS: atom_id res chain seq x y z
N MET A 1 13.35 -51.25 43.27
CA MET A 1 13.30 -49.96 43.97
C MET A 1 13.75 -48.86 43.06
N ALA A 2 12.82 -48.05 42.64
CA ALA A 2 12.75 -46.61 42.78
C ALA A 2 13.48 -45.75 41.71
N LYS A 3 12.60 -45.01 40.96
CA LYS A 3 12.57 -43.57 40.64
C LYS A 3 13.66 -43.11 39.67
N GLY A 4 13.40 -42.65 38.48
CA GLY A 4 12.35 -41.68 38.06
C GLY A 4 12.91 -40.27 38.06
N THR A 5 13.39 -39.77 36.92
CA THR A 5 13.56 -38.32 36.77
C THR A 5 13.14 -37.89 35.35
N ALA A 6 12.18 -36.99 35.32
CA ALA A 6 11.57 -36.42 34.16
C ALA A 6 12.51 -35.45 33.44
N LYS A 7 12.55 -35.53 32.13
CA LYS A 7 13.22 -34.61 31.21
C LYS A 7 12.19 -33.54 30.78
N GLY A 8 12.35 -32.34 31.36
CA GLY A 8 11.59 -31.18 30.95
C GLY A 8 12.08 -30.67 29.59
N ALA A 9 11.28 -30.82 28.54
CA ALA A 9 11.54 -30.22 27.24
C ALA A 9 11.00 -28.79 27.24
N ALA A 10 11.89 -27.80 27.20
CA ALA A 10 11.56 -26.41 26.99
C ALA A 10 11.03 -26.21 25.55
N LYS A 11 9.74 -25.93 25.42
CA LYS A 11 9.13 -25.45 24.19
C LYS A 11 9.67 -24.05 23.90
N ARG A 12 10.55 -23.91 22.93
CA ARG A 12 10.85 -22.64 22.28
C ARG A 12 9.60 -22.19 21.52
N GLY A 13 8.88 -21.20 22.06
CA GLY A 13 7.83 -20.49 21.36
C GLY A 13 8.45 -19.74 20.18
N LYS A 14 8.08 -20.11 18.96
CA LYS A 14 8.29 -19.28 17.78
C LYS A 14 7.45 -18.01 17.97
N ILE A 15 8.12 -16.89 18.17
CA ILE A 15 7.51 -15.56 18.04
C ILE A 15 7.23 -15.42 16.55
N LYS A 16 5.96 -15.56 16.17
CA LYS A 16 5.46 -15.20 14.84
C LYS A 16 5.55 -13.68 14.78
N ALA A 17 6.35 -13.15 13.87
CA ALA A 17 6.28 -11.73 13.54
C ALA A 17 4.84 -11.46 13.08
N GLU A 18 4.11 -10.61 13.80
CA GLU A 18 2.82 -10.11 13.37
C GLU A 18 3.05 -9.23 12.13
N GLU A 19 2.57 -9.71 11.00
CA GLU A 19 2.39 -8.88 9.81
C GLU A 19 1.47 -7.71 10.19
N PRO A 20 1.79 -6.46 9.82
CA PRO A 20 0.89 -5.35 10.08
C PRO A 20 -0.44 -5.62 9.36
N ALA A 21 -1.54 -5.57 10.12
CA ALA A 21 -2.88 -5.82 9.63
C ALA A 21 -3.19 -4.93 8.41
N SER A 22 -3.79 -5.54 7.37
CA SER A 22 -4.26 -4.82 6.19
C SER A 22 -5.30 -3.77 6.56
N PRO A 23 -5.26 -2.55 5.96
CA PRO A 23 -6.28 -1.53 6.20
C PRO A 23 -7.71 -1.94 5.78
N ALA A 24 -7.88 -3.05 5.06
CA ALA A 24 -9.17 -3.60 4.65
C ALA A 24 -9.85 -4.46 5.73
N ASP A 25 -9.21 -4.77 6.86
CA ASP A 25 -9.83 -5.50 7.96
C ASP A 25 -10.99 -4.66 8.54
N ALA A 26 -12.22 -5.01 8.12
CA ALA A 26 -13.43 -4.28 8.51
C ALA A 26 -13.68 -4.42 10.02
N SER A 27 -13.72 -3.30 10.74
CA SER A 27 -14.08 -3.28 12.16
C SER A 27 -15.48 -3.89 12.40
N PRO A 28 -15.64 -4.84 13.34
CA PRO A 28 -16.90 -5.51 13.59
C PRO A 28 -18.00 -4.53 13.99
N ARG A 29 -19.24 -4.78 13.56
CA ARG A 29 -20.41 -3.99 13.98
C ARG A 29 -20.60 -4.12 15.50
N LEU A 30 -20.59 -2.98 16.18
CA LEU A 30 -20.96 -2.94 17.59
C LEU A 30 -22.47 -3.21 17.75
N PRO A 31 -22.90 -3.98 18.76
CA PRO A 31 -24.32 -4.24 19.02
C PRO A 31 -25.08 -2.92 19.22
N ALA A 32 -26.34 -2.81 18.82
CA ALA A 32 -27.16 -1.64 19.06
C ALA A 32 -27.56 -1.54 20.55
N GLY A 33 -27.33 -0.37 21.20
CA GLY A 33 -27.73 -0.14 22.60
C GLY A 33 -26.73 0.68 23.40
N ARG A 34 -27.00 0.86 24.71
CA ARG A 34 -26.04 1.50 25.63
C ARG A 34 -24.92 0.50 25.93
N HIS A 35 -23.76 0.72 25.26
CA HIS A 35 -22.55 -0.05 25.52
C HIS A 35 -21.75 0.70 26.58
N GLY A 36 -21.18 -0.02 27.56
CA GLY A 36 -20.20 0.51 28.49
C GLY A 36 -18.82 0.83 27.84
N LEU A 37 -18.80 0.96 26.50
CA LEU A 37 -17.59 1.25 25.74
C LEU A 37 -17.23 2.74 25.78
N PRO A 38 -15.95 3.11 25.88
CA PRO A 38 -15.51 4.48 25.78
C PRO A 38 -16.03 5.17 24.50
N ARG A 39 -16.39 6.44 24.61
CA ARG A 39 -16.93 7.21 23.50
C ARG A 39 -15.95 7.27 22.32
N GLU A 40 -14.67 7.35 22.62
CA GLU A 40 -13.59 7.34 21.62
C GLU A 40 -13.56 6.04 20.81
N PHE A 41 -13.76 4.89 21.45
CA PHE A 41 -13.81 3.59 20.77
C PHE A 41 -14.99 3.49 19.79
N ILE A 42 -16.17 3.99 20.20
CA ILE A 42 -17.36 4.01 19.35
C ILE A 42 -17.12 4.92 18.14
N THR A 43 -16.55 6.09 18.36
CA THR A 43 -16.24 7.07 17.33
C THR A 43 -15.22 6.51 16.32
N GLN A 44 -14.16 5.87 16.80
CA GLN A 44 -13.14 5.24 15.96
C GLN A 44 -13.75 4.12 15.10
N ASN A 45 -14.54 3.21 15.70
CA ASN A 45 -15.22 2.15 14.96
C ASN A 45 -16.17 2.67 13.89
N GLN A 46 -16.92 3.74 14.17
CA GLN A 46 -17.80 4.37 13.17
C GLN A 46 -17.00 4.95 11.99
N ARG A 47 -15.89 5.62 12.28
CA ARG A 47 -15.01 6.21 11.26
C ARG A 47 -14.43 5.13 10.34
N GLU A 48 -13.93 4.03 10.91
CA GLU A 48 -13.40 2.89 10.15
C GLU A 48 -14.46 2.25 9.25
N ARG A 49 -15.65 2.02 9.77
CA ARG A 49 -16.78 1.49 8.98
C ARG A 49 -17.19 2.40 7.83
N ILE A 50 -17.16 3.72 8.02
CA ILE A 50 -17.44 4.68 6.96
C ILE A 50 -16.37 4.61 5.87
N ILE A 51 -15.08 4.52 6.25
CA ILE A 51 -13.97 4.38 5.30
C ILE A 51 -14.09 3.07 4.52
N THR A 52 -14.31 1.94 5.18
CA THR A 52 -14.50 0.64 4.50
C THR A 52 -15.67 0.70 3.52
N ALA A 53 -16.82 1.24 3.95
CA ALA A 53 -17.98 1.39 3.08
C ALA A 53 -17.73 2.34 1.89
N LEU A 54 -16.90 3.36 2.05
CA LEU A 54 -16.47 4.20 0.94
C LEU A 54 -15.66 3.37 -0.06
N VAL A 55 -14.65 2.60 0.41
CA VAL A 55 -13.79 1.76 -0.43
C VAL A 55 -14.63 0.81 -1.26
N ASP A 56 -15.52 0.04 -0.62
CA ASP A 56 -16.41 -0.92 -1.29
C ASP A 56 -17.30 -0.24 -2.32
N THR A 57 -17.92 0.89 -1.95
CA THR A 57 -18.83 1.62 -2.84
C THR A 57 -18.09 2.21 -4.05
N VAL A 58 -16.87 2.71 -3.84
CA VAL A 58 -16.03 3.24 -4.91
C VAL A 58 -15.53 2.11 -5.82
N ALA A 59 -15.17 0.96 -5.27
CA ALA A 59 -14.78 -0.20 -6.06
C ALA A 59 -15.91 -0.69 -7.00
N GLU A 60 -17.17 -0.67 -6.51
CA GLU A 60 -18.34 -1.06 -7.30
C GLU A 60 -18.73 -0.06 -8.39
N ARG A 61 -18.66 1.25 -8.09
CA ARG A 61 -19.35 2.31 -8.89
C ARG A 61 -18.41 3.36 -9.45
N GLY A 62 -17.16 3.41 -9.00
CA GLY A 62 -16.25 4.52 -9.21
C GLY A 62 -16.57 5.72 -8.30
N TYR A 63 -15.57 6.59 -8.11
CA TYR A 63 -15.71 7.78 -7.26
C TYR A 63 -16.84 8.70 -7.68
N ASN A 64 -16.95 9.01 -8.99
CA ASN A 64 -17.91 9.98 -9.48
C ASN A 64 -19.37 9.56 -9.26
N ALA A 65 -19.70 8.28 -9.38
CA ALA A 65 -21.04 7.74 -9.15
C ALA A 65 -21.34 7.45 -7.66
N THR A 66 -20.33 7.50 -6.79
CA THR A 66 -20.48 7.31 -5.35
C THR A 66 -21.05 8.57 -4.69
N THR A 67 -22.01 8.39 -3.78
CA THR A 67 -22.64 9.48 -3.02
C THR A 67 -22.56 9.19 -1.52
N VAL A 68 -22.68 10.23 -0.67
CA VAL A 68 -22.78 10.08 0.80
C VAL A 68 -23.94 9.16 1.18
N ALA A 69 -25.03 9.14 0.43
CA ALA A 69 -26.15 8.22 0.68
C ALA A 69 -25.76 6.75 0.46
N HIS A 70 -24.96 6.45 -0.56
CA HIS A 70 -24.44 5.10 -0.78
C HIS A 70 -23.52 4.67 0.36
N ILE A 71 -22.58 5.52 0.76
CA ILE A 71 -21.62 5.25 1.83
C ILE A 71 -22.33 5.00 3.17
N THR A 72 -23.27 5.89 3.56
CA THR A 72 -23.99 5.77 4.84
C THR A 72 -24.87 4.53 4.90
N LYS A 73 -25.50 4.16 3.78
CA LYS A 73 -26.27 2.92 3.66
C LYS A 73 -25.37 1.68 3.86
N ALA A 74 -24.24 1.64 3.16
CA ALA A 74 -23.27 0.54 3.27
C ALA A 74 -22.67 0.46 4.67
N ALA A 75 -22.23 1.59 5.24
CA ALA A 75 -21.70 1.67 6.60
C ALA A 75 -22.75 1.41 7.70
N SER A 76 -24.04 1.40 7.38
CA SER A 76 -25.15 1.35 8.36
C SER A 76 -25.04 2.44 9.43
N VAL A 77 -24.79 3.69 8.99
CA VAL A 77 -24.76 4.87 9.85
C VAL A 77 -25.73 5.93 9.33
N SER A 78 -26.08 6.90 10.19
CA SER A 78 -26.89 8.03 9.78
C SER A 78 -26.05 9.05 8.95
N ARG A 79 -26.72 9.87 8.11
CA ARG A 79 -26.04 11.00 7.46
C ARG A 79 -25.41 11.95 8.48
N ARG A 80 -26.07 12.17 9.62
CA ARG A 80 -25.55 12.99 10.71
C ARG A 80 -24.22 12.40 11.20
N THR A 81 -24.17 11.11 11.47
CA THR A 81 -22.95 10.41 11.90
C THR A 81 -21.83 10.55 10.86
N PHE A 82 -22.13 10.44 9.57
CA PHE A 82 -21.16 10.69 8.52
C PHE A 82 -20.55 12.09 8.62
N TYR A 83 -21.38 13.13 8.73
CA TYR A 83 -20.93 14.52 8.80
C TYR A 83 -20.29 14.89 10.14
N GLU A 84 -20.43 14.08 11.17
CA GLU A 84 -19.64 14.19 12.42
C GLU A 84 -18.18 13.75 12.22
N HIS A 85 -17.89 12.91 11.18
CA HIS A 85 -16.56 12.39 10.88
C HIS A 85 -15.89 13.04 9.66
N PHE A 86 -16.66 13.40 8.65
CA PHE A 86 -16.16 13.89 7.37
C PHE A 86 -17.03 15.05 6.88
N ALA A 87 -16.39 16.13 6.41
CA ALA A 87 -17.10 17.29 5.87
C ALA A 87 -17.93 16.93 4.62
N ASP A 88 -17.39 16.05 3.79
CA ASP A 88 -18.00 15.61 2.54
C ASP A 88 -17.39 14.27 2.06
N LYS A 89 -17.81 13.83 0.86
CA LYS A 89 -17.31 12.61 0.22
C LYS A 89 -15.81 12.72 -0.10
N GLU A 90 -15.36 13.89 -0.51
CA GLU A 90 -13.96 14.14 -0.88
C GLU A 90 -13.04 13.99 0.33
N ALA A 91 -13.39 14.60 1.47
CA ALA A 91 -12.66 14.46 2.73
C ALA A 91 -12.60 12.99 3.21
N CYS A 92 -13.70 12.25 3.03
CA CYS A 92 -13.72 10.81 3.35
C CYS A 92 -12.79 10.01 2.43
N PHE A 93 -12.79 10.30 1.12
CA PHE A 93 -11.91 9.65 0.16
C PHE A 93 -10.44 9.96 0.44
N LEU A 94 -10.11 11.22 0.68
CA LEU A 94 -8.73 11.63 1.01
C LEU A 94 -8.22 10.93 2.26
N ALA A 95 -9.06 10.79 3.30
CA ALA A 95 -8.68 10.06 4.51
C ALA A 95 -8.42 8.57 4.24
N ALA A 96 -9.23 7.92 3.40
CA ALA A 96 -8.98 6.53 2.97
C ALA A 96 -7.70 6.43 2.13
N TYR A 97 -7.53 7.33 1.17
CA TYR A 97 -6.34 7.39 0.32
C TYR A 97 -5.05 7.55 1.13
N GLU A 98 -5.03 8.50 2.07
CA GLU A 98 -3.85 8.77 2.92
C GLU A 98 -3.50 7.58 3.79
N MET A 99 -4.50 6.94 4.41
CA MET A 99 -4.29 5.75 5.22
C MET A 99 -3.61 4.63 4.41
N VAL A 100 -4.06 4.38 3.19
CA VAL A 100 -3.49 3.34 2.31
C VAL A 100 -2.11 3.76 1.79
N ALA A 101 -1.94 5.01 1.36
CA ALA A 101 -0.65 5.53 0.88
C ALA A 101 0.43 5.49 1.96
N ASP A 102 0.07 5.82 3.21
CA ASP A 102 0.99 5.75 4.35
C ASP A 102 1.34 4.30 4.71
N HIS A 103 0.37 3.38 4.66
CA HIS A 103 0.61 1.96 4.85
C HIS A 103 1.59 1.40 3.81
N ILE A 104 1.35 1.66 2.53
CA ILE A 104 2.24 1.24 1.44
C ILE A 104 3.64 1.81 1.65
N ARG A 105 3.76 3.10 1.92
CA ARG A 105 5.06 3.76 2.13
C ARG A 105 5.82 3.17 3.31
N ALA A 106 5.15 2.95 4.45
CA ALA A 106 5.75 2.36 5.65
C ALA A 106 6.21 0.92 5.38
N SER A 107 5.38 0.10 4.74
CA SER A 107 5.70 -1.30 4.42
C SER A 107 6.85 -1.41 3.42
N MET A 108 6.87 -0.57 2.36
CA MET A 108 7.99 -0.50 1.41
C MET A 108 9.29 -0.10 2.11
N GLY A 109 9.23 0.92 2.99
CA GLY A 109 10.40 1.40 3.72
C GLY A 109 10.93 0.36 4.72
N ALA A 110 10.05 -0.39 5.39
CA ALA A 110 10.45 -1.47 6.27
C ALA A 110 11.11 -2.62 5.49
N ALA A 111 10.53 -3.03 4.36
CA ALA A 111 11.10 -4.06 3.51
C ALA A 111 12.47 -3.66 2.94
N ALA A 112 12.63 -2.41 2.48
CA ALA A 112 13.91 -1.91 1.97
C ALA A 112 15.02 -1.94 3.01
N LYS A 113 14.73 -1.57 4.27
CA LYS A 113 15.70 -1.55 5.38
C LYS A 113 16.30 -2.93 5.71
N SER A 114 15.66 -4.03 5.29
CA SER A 114 16.17 -5.39 5.49
C SER A 114 17.32 -5.76 4.55
N PHE A 115 17.73 -4.84 3.65
CA PHE A 115 18.77 -5.07 2.67
C PHE A 115 19.81 -3.94 2.71
N GLY A 116 21.10 -4.31 2.56
CA GLY A 116 22.23 -3.35 2.57
C GLY A 116 22.41 -2.61 1.23
N GLU A 117 22.16 -3.29 0.12
CA GLU A 117 22.44 -2.79 -1.21
C GLU A 117 21.21 -2.11 -1.83
N TRP A 118 21.40 -0.93 -2.43
CA TRP A 118 20.30 -0.16 -3.04
C TRP A 118 19.46 -0.92 -4.07
N PRO A 119 20.02 -1.73 -4.98
CA PRO A 119 19.22 -2.51 -5.93
C PRO A 119 18.28 -3.51 -5.23
N GLN A 120 18.75 -4.14 -4.15
CA GLN A 120 17.95 -5.07 -3.36
C GLN A 120 16.85 -4.33 -2.58
N GLN A 121 17.15 -3.14 -2.07
CA GLN A 121 16.16 -2.26 -1.41
C GLN A 121 15.03 -1.88 -2.38
N VAL A 122 15.37 -1.50 -3.61
CA VAL A 122 14.39 -1.18 -4.67
C VAL A 122 13.50 -2.39 -4.97
N ARG A 123 14.11 -3.57 -5.16
CA ARG A 123 13.37 -4.80 -5.42
C ARG A 123 12.42 -5.14 -4.27
N ALA A 124 12.90 -5.10 -3.02
CA ALA A 124 12.10 -5.43 -1.84
C ALA A 124 10.91 -4.45 -1.68
N ALA A 125 11.14 -3.16 -1.88
CA ALA A 125 10.11 -2.14 -1.84
C ALA A 125 9.04 -2.38 -2.91
N LEU A 126 9.44 -2.61 -4.16
CA LEU A 126 8.53 -2.92 -5.26
C LEU A 126 7.74 -4.21 -5.01
N ALA A 127 8.40 -5.29 -4.60
CA ALA A 127 7.75 -6.56 -4.30
C ALA A 127 6.66 -6.39 -3.22
N THR A 128 6.95 -5.60 -2.17
CA THR A 128 6.01 -5.32 -1.10
C THR A 128 4.81 -4.53 -1.59
N MET A 129 5.03 -3.49 -2.40
CA MET A 129 3.95 -2.70 -3.00
C MET A 129 3.08 -3.55 -3.93
N LEU A 130 3.68 -4.31 -4.84
CA LEU A 130 2.92 -5.13 -5.80
C LEU A 130 2.11 -6.21 -5.11
N ARG A 131 2.66 -6.86 -4.09
CA ARG A 131 1.95 -7.84 -3.27
C ARG A 131 0.74 -7.23 -2.58
N PHE A 132 0.91 -6.06 -1.95
CA PHE A 132 -0.21 -5.35 -1.31
C PHE A 132 -1.31 -5.02 -2.32
N LEU A 133 -0.96 -4.44 -3.47
CA LEU A 133 -1.93 -4.10 -4.52
C LEU A 133 -2.61 -5.33 -5.14
N ALA A 134 -1.92 -6.48 -5.15
CA ALA A 134 -2.49 -7.73 -5.63
C ALA A 134 -3.46 -8.37 -4.61
N SER A 135 -3.15 -8.26 -3.32
CA SER A 135 -3.97 -8.83 -2.23
C SER A 135 -5.21 -7.97 -1.90
N GLU A 136 -5.17 -6.67 -2.20
CA GLU A 136 -6.20 -5.70 -1.82
C GLU A 136 -6.72 -4.94 -3.07
N PRO A 137 -7.46 -5.59 -3.97
CA PRO A 137 -7.82 -5.02 -5.27
C PRO A 137 -8.72 -3.78 -5.17
N GLU A 138 -9.59 -3.67 -4.17
CA GLU A 138 -10.43 -2.50 -3.92
C GLU A 138 -9.58 -1.30 -3.49
N LEU A 139 -8.61 -1.51 -2.61
CA LEU A 139 -7.67 -0.46 -2.17
C LEU A 139 -6.71 -0.07 -3.29
N ALA A 140 -6.25 -1.04 -4.09
CA ALA A 140 -5.44 -0.78 -5.27
C ALA A 140 -6.18 0.12 -6.27
N ARG A 141 -7.45 -0.16 -6.54
CA ARG A 141 -8.31 0.68 -7.39
C ARG A 141 -8.47 2.08 -6.80
N LEU A 142 -8.80 2.18 -5.52
CA LEU A 142 -8.97 3.46 -4.81
C LEU A 142 -7.70 4.33 -4.91
N CYS A 143 -6.51 3.74 -4.77
CA CYS A 143 -5.26 4.50 -4.75
C CYS A 143 -4.67 4.79 -6.12
N MET A 144 -4.84 3.89 -7.09
CA MET A 144 -4.13 3.97 -8.36
C MET A 144 -5.02 4.43 -9.53
N VAL A 145 -6.31 4.11 -9.52
CA VAL A 145 -7.23 4.37 -10.65
C VAL A 145 -8.13 5.57 -10.39
N GLU A 146 -8.82 5.57 -9.27
CA GLU A 146 -9.87 6.55 -8.98
C GLU A 146 -9.37 8.00 -8.81
N PRO A 147 -8.15 8.29 -8.31
CA PRO A 147 -7.68 9.67 -8.15
C PRO A 147 -7.62 10.46 -9.46
N VAL A 148 -7.26 9.80 -10.57
CA VAL A 148 -7.20 10.44 -11.88
C VAL A 148 -8.60 10.80 -12.38
N ALA A 149 -9.57 9.90 -12.17
CA ALA A 149 -10.96 10.10 -12.57
C ALA A 149 -11.69 11.13 -11.68
N ALA A 150 -11.33 11.19 -10.41
CA ALA A 150 -11.93 12.12 -9.43
C ALA A 150 -11.57 13.58 -9.72
N GLY A 151 -10.34 13.85 -10.17
CA GLY A 151 -9.86 15.22 -10.39
C GLY A 151 -9.64 16.00 -9.08
N GLY A 152 -9.63 17.33 -9.18
CA GLY A 152 -9.60 18.23 -8.03
C GLY A 152 -8.46 17.97 -7.04
N GLU A 153 -8.77 18.06 -5.75
CA GLU A 153 -7.81 17.88 -4.65
C GLU A 153 -7.30 16.44 -4.56
N ILE A 154 -8.15 15.44 -4.86
CA ILE A 154 -7.77 14.03 -4.88
C ILE A 154 -6.65 13.79 -5.89
N ALA A 155 -6.79 14.29 -7.11
CA ALA A 155 -5.74 14.15 -8.13
C ALA A 155 -4.47 14.93 -7.76
N ALA A 156 -4.60 16.10 -7.12
CA ALA A 156 -3.47 16.86 -6.62
C ALA A 156 -2.71 16.10 -5.53
N ARG A 157 -3.43 15.49 -4.59
CA ARG A 157 -2.85 14.65 -3.53
C ARG A 157 -2.14 13.42 -4.09
N HIS A 158 -2.75 12.76 -5.07
CA HIS A 158 -2.12 11.63 -5.76
C HIS A 158 -0.81 12.04 -6.44
N ARG A 159 -0.80 13.15 -7.19
CA ARG A 159 0.43 13.67 -7.80
C ARG A 159 1.52 13.97 -6.77
N ALA A 160 1.16 14.55 -5.62
CA ALA A 160 2.11 14.81 -4.53
C ALA A 160 2.72 13.50 -4.00
N THR A 161 1.91 12.46 -3.82
CA THR A 161 2.37 11.12 -3.41
C THR A 161 3.34 10.52 -4.44
N MET A 162 3.05 10.65 -5.74
CA MET A 162 3.98 10.18 -6.79
C MET A 162 5.30 10.97 -6.77
N GLN A 163 5.28 12.27 -6.53
CA GLN A 163 6.49 13.08 -6.36
C GLN A 163 7.33 12.66 -5.14
N ASP A 164 6.70 12.17 -4.07
CA ASP A 164 7.42 11.59 -2.93
C ASP A 164 8.23 10.36 -3.35
N PHE A 165 7.66 9.46 -4.16
CA PHE A 165 8.39 8.30 -4.70
C PHE A 165 9.53 8.72 -5.62
N VAL A 166 9.34 9.73 -6.46
CA VAL A 166 10.43 10.31 -7.27
C VAL A 166 11.57 10.79 -6.38
N ARG A 167 11.26 11.52 -5.29
CA ARG A 167 12.28 12.01 -4.35
C ARG A 167 13.02 10.87 -3.64
N ILE A 168 12.31 9.84 -3.22
CA ILE A 168 12.90 8.66 -2.58
C ILE A 168 13.84 7.94 -3.55
N LEU A 169 13.44 7.75 -4.79
CA LEU A 169 14.29 7.12 -5.81
C LEU A 169 15.54 7.94 -6.09
N LYS A 170 15.41 9.26 -6.23
CA LYS A 170 16.54 10.19 -6.40
C LYS A 170 17.52 10.16 -5.22
N ALA A 171 17.01 10.12 -4.00
CA ALA A 171 17.84 10.13 -2.79
C ALA A 171 18.61 8.82 -2.58
N GLY A 172 18.07 7.70 -3.02
CA GLY A 172 18.69 6.38 -2.83
C GLY A 172 19.66 5.96 -3.94
N ARG A 173 19.68 6.67 -5.07
CA ARG A 173 20.54 6.30 -6.20
C ARG A 173 22.01 6.40 -5.87
N PRO A 174 22.88 5.52 -6.43
CA PRO A 174 24.33 5.63 -6.31
C PRO A 174 24.84 6.96 -6.88
N GLU A 175 25.85 7.57 -6.24
CA GLU A 175 26.45 8.85 -6.70
C GLU A 175 27.08 8.77 -8.09
N HIS A 176 27.45 7.56 -8.55
CA HIS A 176 28.08 7.33 -9.85
C HIS A 176 27.27 6.33 -10.66
N SER A 177 26.48 6.85 -11.57
CA SER A 177 25.77 6.08 -12.59
C SER A 177 26.41 6.35 -13.94
N GLY A 178 27.49 5.61 -14.25
CA GLY A 178 28.15 5.70 -15.56
C GLY A 178 28.93 6.97 -15.85
N GLU A 179 29.52 7.08 -17.07
CA GLU A 179 30.35 8.20 -17.53
C GLU A 179 29.55 9.49 -17.79
N ARG A 180 28.24 9.41 -17.90
CA ARG A 180 27.36 10.53 -18.25
C ARG A 180 26.24 10.71 -17.23
N PRO A 181 25.97 11.95 -16.77
CA PRO A 181 24.85 12.21 -15.88
C PRO A 181 23.51 11.83 -16.54
N LEU A 182 22.61 11.23 -15.76
CA LEU A 182 21.29 10.88 -16.22
C LEU A 182 20.45 12.15 -16.48
N PRO A 183 19.52 12.10 -17.46
CA PRO A 183 18.54 13.16 -17.67
C PRO A 183 17.79 13.51 -16.40
N GLU A 184 17.46 14.77 -16.20
CA GLU A 184 16.76 15.25 -14.99
C GLU A 184 15.38 14.59 -14.79
N ALA A 185 14.70 14.26 -15.87
CA ALA A 185 13.38 13.63 -15.87
C ALA A 185 13.41 12.10 -15.68
N THR A 186 14.58 11.49 -15.46
CA THR A 186 14.71 10.01 -15.42
C THR A 186 13.79 9.39 -14.38
N GLU A 187 13.86 9.81 -13.13
CA GLU A 187 13.09 9.20 -12.04
C GLU A 187 11.59 9.48 -12.18
N GLU A 188 11.22 10.67 -12.67
CA GLU A 188 9.83 11.01 -12.96
C GLU A 188 9.25 10.11 -14.07
N THR A 189 10.03 9.87 -15.11
CA THR A 189 9.65 8.96 -16.22
C THR A 189 9.53 7.52 -15.73
N LEU A 190 10.46 7.04 -14.91
CA LEU A 190 10.42 5.69 -14.33
C LEU A 190 9.19 5.49 -13.45
N VAL A 191 8.94 6.39 -12.50
CA VAL A 191 7.77 6.32 -11.61
C VAL A 191 6.48 6.41 -12.43
N GLY A 192 6.39 7.33 -13.39
CA GLY A 192 5.24 7.48 -14.27
C GLY A 192 4.95 6.23 -15.10
N GLY A 193 5.99 5.60 -15.66
CA GLY A 193 5.89 4.35 -16.41
C GLY A 193 5.38 3.19 -15.56
N ILE A 194 5.93 3.02 -14.36
CA ILE A 194 5.51 1.99 -13.39
C ILE A 194 4.04 2.17 -13.02
N VAL A 195 3.65 3.39 -12.64
CA VAL A 195 2.26 3.72 -12.28
C VAL A 195 1.33 3.42 -13.46
N SER A 196 1.71 3.77 -14.68
CA SER A 196 0.91 3.51 -15.89
C SER A 196 0.69 2.01 -16.12
N LEU A 197 1.73 1.18 -15.93
CA LEU A 197 1.62 -0.28 -16.03
C LEU A 197 0.69 -0.84 -14.96
N ILE A 198 0.85 -0.44 -13.71
CA ILE A 198 0.01 -0.89 -12.59
C ILE A 198 -1.45 -0.50 -12.82
N VAL A 199 -1.72 0.76 -13.18
CA VAL A 199 -3.08 1.26 -13.48
C VAL A 199 -3.74 0.46 -14.61
N ARG A 200 -2.98 0.13 -15.66
CA ARG A 200 -3.47 -0.70 -16.78
C ARG A 200 -3.92 -2.08 -16.29
N GLU A 201 -3.12 -2.76 -15.47
CA GLU A 201 -3.45 -4.11 -14.99
C GLU A 201 -4.66 -4.08 -14.02
N ILE A 202 -4.70 -3.12 -13.09
CA ILE A 202 -5.84 -2.96 -12.18
C ILE A 202 -7.12 -2.64 -12.95
N SER A 203 -7.06 -1.72 -13.92
CA SER A 203 -8.22 -1.34 -14.74
C SER A 203 -8.74 -2.48 -15.60
N ALA A 204 -7.87 -3.41 -15.97
CA ALA A 204 -8.21 -4.62 -16.71
C ALA A 204 -8.71 -5.78 -15.82
N GLY A 205 -8.82 -5.58 -14.49
CA GLY A 205 -9.22 -6.61 -13.53
C GLY A 205 -8.17 -7.69 -13.27
N ARG A 206 -6.89 -7.40 -13.55
CA ARG A 206 -5.78 -8.33 -13.37
C ARG A 206 -4.88 -7.98 -12.18
N SER A 207 -5.45 -7.41 -11.12
CA SER A 207 -4.70 -7.05 -9.91
C SER A 207 -3.90 -8.22 -9.34
N ALA A 208 -4.45 -9.44 -9.33
CA ALA A 208 -3.76 -10.66 -8.89
C ALA A 208 -2.49 -11.01 -9.68
N GLU A 209 -2.28 -10.39 -10.86
CA GLU A 209 -1.10 -10.63 -11.71
C GLU A 209 0.00 -9.59 -11.52
N LEU A 210 -0.21 -8.58 -10.67
CA LEU A 210 0.73 -7.48 -10.47
C LEU A 210 2.12 -7.96 -10.03
N GLU A 211 2.20 -8.99 -9.18
CA GLU A 211 3.50 -9.54 -8.75
C GLU A 211 4.35 -10.08 -9.90
N LYS A 212 3.74 -10.51 -11.00
CA LYS A 212 4.45 -10.97 -12.20
C LYS A 212 5.24 -9.86 -12.90
N LEU A 213 4.88 -8.60 -12.65
CA LEU A 213 5.59 -7.44 -13.22
C LEU A 213 6.91 -7.15 -12.49
N LEU A 214 7.16 -7.76 -11.33
CA LEU A 214 8.31 -7.42 -10.50
C LEU A 214 9.65 -7.49 -11.25
N PRO A 215 10.00 -8.54 -12.00
CA PRO A 215 11.28 -8.59 -12.71
C PRO A 215 11.42 -7.43 -13.70
N ASP A 216 10.41 -7.20 -14.54
CA ASP A 216 10.44 -6.15 -15.56
C ASP A 216 10.56 -4.75 -14.95
N LEU A 217 9.85 -4.50 -13.84
CA LEU A 217 9.91 -3.20 -13.15
C LEU A 217 11.25 -2.97 -12.46
N VAL A 218 11.86 -4.01 -11.89
CA VAL A 218 13.20 -3.92 -11.29
C VAL A 218 14.23 -3.63 -12.37
N GLU A 219 14.21 -4.37 -13.48
CA GLU A 219 15.10 -4.14 -14.61
C GLU A 219 14.94 -2.71 -15.16
N LEU A 220 13.70 -2.25 -15.36
CA LEU A 220 13.40 -0.89 -15.83
C LEU A 220 13.99 0.19 -14.91
N ILE A 221 13.85 0.04 -13.58
CA ILE A 221 14.38 1.02 -12.64
C ILE A 221 15.91 0.99 -12.59
N LEU A 222 16.52 -0.19 -12.59
CA LEU A 222 17.95 -0.32 -12.36
C LEU A 222 18.79 -0.04 -13.61
N SER A 223 18.25 -0.29 -14.82
CA SER A 223 18.99 -0.16 -16.08
C SER A 223 19.69 1.22 -16.29
N PRO A 224 19.04 2.35 -16.00
CA PRO A 224 19.70 3.66 -16.15
C PRO A 224 20.91 3.87 -15.24
N TYR A 225 20.98 3.15 -14.11
CA TYR A 225 21.99 3.32 -13.08
C TYR A 225 23.12 2.29 -13.16
N LEU A 226 22.82 1.06 -13.54
CA LEU A 226 23.74 -0.07 -13.49
C LEU A 226 24.09 -0.64 -14.88
N GLY A 227 23.39 -0.20 -15.92
CA GLY A 227 23.41 -0.82 -17.24
C GLY A 227 22.47 -2.02 -17.33
N THR A 228 22.11 -2.40 -18.57
CA THR A 228 21.08 -3.39 -18.85
C THR A 228 21.44 -4.79 -18.34
N GLU A 229 22.68 -5.25 -18.55
CA GLU A 229 23.13 -6.60 -18.18
C GLU A 229 23.06 -6.85 -16.68
N GLU A 230 23.54 -5.89 -15.89
CA GLU A 230 23.50 -6.01 -14.42
C GLU A 230 22.08 -5.85 -13.87
N ALA A 231 21.27 -4.96 -14.45
CA ALA A 231 19.88 -4.80 -14.08
C ALA A 231 19.07 -6.08 -14.34
N GLU A 232 19.24 -6.73 -15.50
CA GLU A 232 18.60 -8.00 -15.85
C GLU A 232 19.00 -9.11 -14.87
N ARG A 233 20.27 -9.21 -14.54
CA ARG A 233 20.77 -10.18 -13.57
C ARG A 233 20.09 -10.01 -12.19
N LEU A 234 20.04 -8.78 -11.68
CA LEU A 234 19.43 -8.46 -10.39
C LEU A 234 17.90 -8.61 -10.41
N ALA A 235 17.25 -8.33 -11.53
CA ALA A 235 15.81 -8.49 -11.69
C ALA A 235 15.36 -9.94 -11.50
N ARG A 236 16.19 -10.91 -11.90
CA ARG A 236 15.89 -12.36 -11.84
C ARG A 236 16.40 -13.05 -10.58
N THR A 237 17.20 -12.37 -9.76
CA THR A 237 17.78 -12.95 -8.54
C THR A 237 16.84 -12.76 -7.37
N ASP A 238 16.48 -13.85 -6.67
CA ASP A 238 15.80 -13.74 -5.37
C ASP A 238 16.82 -13.26 -4.32
N ALA A 239 16.67 -12.01 -3.89
CA ALA A 239 17.50 -11.45 -2.84
C ALA A 239 17.13 -12.06 -1.49
N ALA A 240 18.09 -12.70 -0.81
CA ALA A 240 17.93 -13.08 0.58
C ALA A 240 18.15 -11.85 1.47
N PRO A 241 17.31 -11.63 2.52
CA PRO A 241 17.54 -10.56 3.48
C PRO A 241 18.88 -10.75 4.20
N THR A 242 19.53 -9.62 4.53
CA THR A 242 20.72 -9.65 5.41
C THR A 242 20.29 -10.23 6.75
N ALA A 243 20.94 -11.35 7.14
CA ALA A 243 20.77 -11.88 8.49
C ALA A 243 21.43 -10.90 9.48
N ASP A 244 20.63 -10.32 10.37
CA ASP A 244 21.09 -9.65 11.59
C ASP A 244 21.56 -10.67 12.62
#